data_c01ed61c5d02906ac3c47b6e6acf1026
#
_entry.id   c01ed61c5d02906ac3c47b6e6acf1026
#
_cell.length_a   1.000
_cell.length_b   1.000
_cell.length_c   1.000
_cell.angle_alpha   90.00
_cell.angle_beta   90.00
_cell.angle_gamma   90.00
#
_symmetry.space_group_name_H-M   'P 1'
#
loop_
_entity.id
_entity.type
_entity.pdbx_description
1 polymer ?
#
loop_
_entity_poly.entity_id
_entity_poly.type
_entity_poly.pdbx_seq_one_letter_code
_entity_poly.pdbx_strand_id
1 'polypeptide(L)'
;MQEPAAPQVFDNALPTPGLQAHTVISRFVDHIPYYRQEQINARSGVHTPRSTLAAWSGHTGAQLLPLYEAHRAFVLGSRVVHADETPIALLDPGAGKTDRKSVV
;
A
#
# COMPACT_ATOMS: atom_id res chain seq x y z
N MET A 1 29.53 18.79 0.24
CA MET A 1 29.25 17.58 -0.59
C MET A 1 28.22 16.73 0.10
N GLN A 2 27.14 16.43 -0.57
CA GLN A 2 26.11 15.57 0.01
C GLN A 2 26.48 14.10 -0.16
N GLU A 3 26.22 13.33 0.88
CA GLU A 3 26.39 11.89 0.77
C GLU A 3 25.26 11.30 -0.10
N PRO A 4 25.52 10.21 -0.85
CA PRO A 4 24.46 9.56 -1.59
C PRO A 4 23.37 9.05 -0.64
N ALA A 5 22.14 9.12 -1.09
CA ALA A 5 21.04 8.59 -0.32
C ALA A 5 21.16 7.06 -0.17
N ALA A 6 20.66 6.53 0.93
CA ALA A 6 20.60 5.09 1.13
C ALA A 6 19.73 4.43 0.05
N PRO A 7 19.97 3.14 -0.27
CA PRO A 7 19.12 2.44 -1.23
C PRO A 7 17.64 2.49 -0.82
N GLN A 8 16.78 2.69 -1.79
CA GLN A 8 15.34 2.80 -1.59
C GLN A 8 14.62 1.71 -2.35
N VAL A 9 13.35 1.48 -1.99
CA VAL A 9 12.51 0.45 -2.63
C VAL A 9 12.33 0.72 -4.12
N PHE A 10 12.27 2.00 -4.50
CA PHE A 10 12.23 2.41 -5.90
C PHE A 10 13.02 3.70 -6.08
N ASP A 11 13.53 3.90 -7.31
CA ASP A 11 14.39 5.04 -7.62
C ASP A 11 13.67 6.37 -7.45
N ASN A 12 14.39 7.37 -7.00
CA ASN A 12 13.90 8.74 -6.79
C ASN A 12 12.77 8.85 -5.76
N ALA A 13 12.58 7.82 -4.93
CA ALA A 13 11.62 7.89 -3.85
C ALA A 13 12.12 8.81 -2.74
N LEU A 14 11.27 9.73 -2.29
CA LEU A 14 11.58 10.60 -1.17
C LEU A 14 11.42 9.92 0.19
N PRO A 15 10.42 9.03 0.39
CA PRO A 15 10.20 8.41 1.69
C PRO A 15 11.21 7.30 1.96
N THR A 16 11.53 7.11 3.23
CA THR A 16 12.31 5.96 3.66
C THR A 16 11.46 4.68 3.53
N PRO A 17 12.10 3.50 3.47
CA PRO A 17 11.36 2.25 3.51
C PRO A 17 10.46 2.12 4.74
N GLY A 18 10.90 2.66 5.89
CA GLY A 18 10.09 2.67 7.11
C GLY A 18 8.81 3.49 6.96
N LEU A 19 8.89 4.65 6.32
CA LEU A 19 7.72 5.48 6.08
C LEU A 19 6.75 4.82 5.09
N GLN A 20 7.27 4.17 4.07
CA GLN A 20 6.47 3.41 3.13
C GLN A 20 5.72 2.27 3.82
N ALA A 21 6.42 1.51 4.67
CA ALA A 21 5.82 0.43 5.45
C ALA A 21 4.73 0.98 6.38
N HIS A 22 5.01 2.08 7.06
CA HIS A 22 4.04 2.72 7.95
C HIS A 22 2.77 3.13 7.18
N THR A 23 2.92 3.71 6.01
CA THR A 23 1.79 4.13 5.18
C THR A 23 0.92 2.94 4.77
N VAL A 24 1.55 1.87 4.31
CA VAL A 24 0.84 0.67 3.84
C VAL A 24 0.16 -0.06 5.00
N ILE A 25 0.85 -0.24 6.11
CA ILE A 25 0.28 -0.91 7.29
C ILE A 25 -0.89 -0.08 7.85
N SER A 26 -0.73 1.23 7.94
CA SER A 26 -1.81 2.11 8.42
C SER A 26 -3.05 1.98 7.55
N ARG A 27 -2.88 1.90 6.23
CA ARG A 27 -4.00 1.82 5.30
C ARG A 27 -4.70 0.46 5.30
N PHE A 28 -3.93 -0.62 5.25
CA PHE A 28 -4.48 -1.95 5.00
C PHE A 28 -4.66 -2.81 6.24
N VAL A 29 -3.90 -2.57 7.28
CA VAL A 29 -4.02 -3.31 8.55
C VAL A 29 -4.86 -2.52 9.56
N ASP A 30 -4.56 -1.22 9.71
CA ASP A 30 -5.22 -0.39 10.71
C ASP A 30 -6.44 0.36 10.16
N HIS A 31 -6.73 0.19 8.87
CA HIS A 31 -7.90 0.78 8.20
C HIS A 31 -7.95 2.30 8.28
N ILE A 32 -6.80 2.97 8.21
CA ILE A 32 -6.71 4.43 8.24
C ILE A 32 -6.68 4.94 6.81
N PRO A 33 -7.72 5.65 6.35
CA PRO A 33 -7.74 6.22 5.00
C PRO A 33 -6.58 7.20 4.76
N TYR A 34 -6.21 7.42 3.50
CA TYR A 34 -5.10 8.32 3.18
C TYR A 34 -5.37 9.75 3.63
N TYR A 35 -6.61 10.24 3.53
CA TYR A 35 -6.92 11.60 3.99
C TYR A 35 -6.69 11.74 5.50
N ARG A 36 -6.94 10.68 6.27
CA ARG A 36 -6.68 10.70 7.71
C ARG A 36 -5.19 10.64 7.99
N GLN A 37 -4.44 9.84 7.23
CA GLN A 37 -2.98 9.78 7.35
C GLN A 37 -2.37 11.14 7.02
N GLU A 38 -2.88 11.83 5.99
CA GLU A 38 -2.45 13.17 5.64
C GLU A 38 -2.61 14.13 6.82
N GLN A 39 -3.76 14.08 7.51
CA GLN A 39 -4.01 14.91 8.69
C GLN A 39 -3.10 14.55 9.86
N ILE A 40 -2.90 13.25 10.11
CA ILE A 40 -2.03 12.78 11.19
C ILE A 40 -0.59 13.23 10.93
N ASN A 41 -0.11 13.08 9.71
CA ASN A 41 1.25 13.50 9.34
C ASN A 41 1.42 15.01 9.47
N ALA A 42 0.40 15.77 9.07
CA ALA A 42 0.45 17.23 9.16
C ALA A 42 0.60 17.72 10.60
N ARG A 43 -0.01 17.02 11.57
CA ARG A 43 0.16 17.36 12.98
C ARG A 43 1.60 17.17 13.47
N SER A 44 2.37 16.32 12.81
CA SER A 44 3.78 16.10 13.10
C SER A 44 4.69 16.94 12.23
N GLY A 45 4.14 17.87 11.44
CA GLY A 45 4.90 18.77 10.58
C GLY A 45 5.23 18.21 9.22
N VAL A 46 4.69 17.03 8.86
CA VAL A 46 4.92 16.40 7.56
C VAL A 46 3.69 16.60 6.68
N HIS A 47 3.83 17.38 5.63
CA HIS A 47 2.74 17.71 4.73
C HIS A 47 2.86 16.91 3.44
N THR A 48 2.18 15.76 3.40
CA THR A 48 2.20 14.86 2.25
C THR A 48 0.78 14.71 1.72
N PRO A 49 0.53 15.09 0.45
CA PRO A 49 -0.79 14.93 -0.14
C PRO A 49 -1.24 13.47 -0.17
N ARG A 50 -2.56 13.25 -0.05
CA ARG A 50 -3.11 11.90 -0.09
C ARG A 50 -2.83 11.18 -1.41
N SER A 51 -2.73 11.92 -2.52
CA SER A 51 -2.36 11.34 -3.81
C SER A 51 -0.96 10.76 -3.79
N THR A 52 -0.04 11.41 -3.09
CA THR A 52 1.34 10.93 -2.93
C THR A 52 1.36 9.68 -2.06
N LEU A 53 0.59 9.63 -0.98
CA LEU A 53 0.48 8.45 -0.14
C LEU A 53 -0.07 7.25 -0.94
N ALA A 54 -1.07 7.48 -1.76
CA ALA A 54 -1.62 6.45 -2.64
C ALA A 54 -0.59 5.96 -3.66
N ALA A 55 0.19 6.88 -4.24
CA ALA A 55 1.25 6.53 -5.19
C ALA A 55 2.32 5.68 -4.51
N TRP A 56 2.75 6.04 -3.30
CA TRP A 56 3.73 5.24 -2.54
C TRP A 56 3.21 3.83 -2.28
N SER A 57 1.94 3.70 -1.92
CA SER A 57 1.33 2.39 -1.69
C SER A 57 1.30 1.56 -2.97
N GLY A 58 0.99 2.17 -4.10
CA GLY A 58 0.98 1.49 -5.39
C GLY A 58 2.37 0.98 -5.79
N HIS A 59 3.39 1.81 -5.64
CA HIS A 59 4.77 1.42 -5.93
C HIS A 59 5.25 0.32 -4.99
N THR A 60 4.93 0.43 -3.70
CA THR A 60 5.30 -0.59 -2.71
C THR A 60 4.64 -1.92 -3.04
N GLY A 61 3.36 -1.89 -3.39
CA GLY A 61 2.64 -3.10 -3.79
C GLY A 61 3.26 -3.77 -5.01
N ALA A 62 3.65 -2.99 -6.01
CA ALA A 62 4.31 -3.52 -7.20
C ALA A 62 5.65 -4.19 -6.85
N GLN A 63 6.42 -3.60 -5.95
CA GLN A 63 7.70 -4.16 -5.52
C GLN A 63 7.53 -5.42 -4.65
N LEU A 64 6.40 -5.56 -3.97
CA LEU A 64 6.11 -6.72 -3.13
C LEU A 64 5.48 -7.88 -3.90
N LEU A 65 5.18 -7.71 -5.17
CA LEU A 65 4.53 -8.75 -5.98
C LEU A 65 5.30 -10.08 -5.98
N PRO A 66 6.64 -10.11 -6.17
CA PRO A 66 7.37 -11.39 -6.11
C PRO A 66 7.24 -12.09 -4.76
N LEU A 67 7.22 -11.33 -3.66
CA LEU A 67 7.03 -11.88 -2.33
C LEU A 67 5.61 -12.43 -2.16
N TYR A 68 4.62 -11.71 -2.66
CA TYR A 68 3.24 -12.16 -2.66
C TYR A 68 3.09 -13.48 -3.42
N GLU A 69 3.70 -13.59 -4.60
CA GLU A 69 3.61 -14.79 -5.42
C GLU A 69 4.29 -15.98 -4.75
N ALA A 70 5.44 -15.75 -4.12
CA ALA A 70 6.13 -16.79 -3.36
C ALA A 70 5.30 -17.27 -2.17
N HIS A 71 4.68 -16.34 -1.45
CA HIS A 71 3.82 -16.66 -0.32
C HIS A 71 2.57 -17.42 -0.79
N ARG A 72 1.97 -16.97 -1.88
CA ARG A 72 0.81 -17.64 -2.47
C ARG A 72 1.13 -19.08 -2.84
N ALA A 73 2.26 -19.31 -3.51
CA ALA A 73 2.69 -20.65 -3.87
C ALA A 73 2.89 -21.53 -2.63
N PHE A 74 3.50 -20.98 -1.58
CA PHE A 74 3.70 -21.70 -0.32
C PHE A 74 2.37 -22.11 0.31
N VAL A 75 1.41 -21.18 0.37
CA VAL A 75 0.09 -21.45 0.97
C VAL A 75 -0.69 -22.47 0.16
N LEU A 76 -0.68 -22.35 -1.16
CA LEU A 76 -1.42 -23.28 -2.03
C LEU A 76 -0.78 -24.68 -2.07
N GLY A 77 0.46 -24.82 -1.64
CA GLY A 77 1.10 -26.11 -1.46
C GLY A 77 0.64 -26.85 -0.21
N SER A 78 -0.16 -26.20 0.65
CA SER A 78 -0.67 -26.81 1.86
C SER A 78 -1.75 -27.85 1.54
N ARG A 79 -1.86 -28.86 2.41
CA ARG A 79 -2.84 -29.93 2.24
C ARG A 79 -4.27 -29.42 2.37
N VAL A 80 -4.49 -28.45 3.25
CA VAL A 80 -5.79 -27.84 3.49
C VAL A 80 -5.64 -26.34 3.43
N VAL A 81 -6.49 -25.65 2.67
CA VAL A 81 -6.49 -24.21 2.52
C VAL A 81 -7.87 -23.68 2.87
N HIS A 82 -7.90 -22.67 3.73
CA HIS A 82 -9.11 -21.94 4.06
C HIS A 82 -9.11 -20.61 3.32
N ALA A 83 -10.23 -20.25 2.72
CA ALA A 83 -10.36 -19.01 1.97
C ALA A 83 -11.59 -18.25 2.44
N ASP A 84 -11.49 -16.94 2.45
CA ASP A 84 -12.59 -16.04 2.76
C ASP A 84 -12.52 -14.84 1.81
N GLU A 85 -13.63 -14.18 1.59
CA GLU A 85 -13.74 -13.06 0.70
C GLU A 85 -13.82 -11.75 1.48
N THR A 86 -13.04 -10.77 1.07
CA THR A 86 -13.11 -9.42 1.60
C THR A 86 -13.50 -8.47 0.47
N PRO A 87 -14.64 -7.79 0.55
CA PRO A 87 -15.02 -6.83 -0.48
C PRO A 87 -14.15 -5.58 -0.42
N ILE A 88 -13.80 -5.04 -1.58
CA ILE A 88 -13.09 -3.79 -1.68
C ILE A 88 -13.84 -2.87 -2.65
N ALA A 89 -13.98 -1.59 -2.24
CA ALA A 89 -14.58 -0.59 -3.10
C ALA A 89 -13.60 -0.20 -4.19
N LEU A 90 -14.03 -0.29 -5.44
CA LEU A 90 -13.22 0.06 -6.59
C LEU A 90 -13.90 1.21 -7.33
N LEU A 91 -13.18 2.30 -7.50
CA LEU A 91 -13.63 3.43 -8.30
C LEU A 91 -13.43 3.09 -9.78
N ASP A 92 -14.53 3.04 -10.51
CA ASP A 92 -14.51 2.75 -11.95
C ASP A 92 -14.83 4.05 -12.70
N PRO A 93 -13.83 4.74 -13.25
CA PRO A 93 -14.07 5.98 -13.98
C PRO A 93 -14.95 5.73 -15.22
N GLY A 94 -16.03 6.50 -15.34
CA GLY A 94 -16.99 6.35 -16.45
C GLY A 94 -18.23 5.55 -16.08
N ALA A 95 -18.20 4.75 -15.03
CA ALA A 95 -19.38 4.02 -14.57
C ALA A 95 -20.29 4.88 -13.68
N GLY A 96 -19.79 6.00 -13.17
CA GLY A 96 -20.55 6.92 -12.33
C GLY A 96 -20.84 6.42 -10.93
N LYS A 97 -20.28 5.28 -10.54
CA LYS A 97 -20.49 4.71 -9.21
C LYS A 97 -19.27 3.88 -8.82
N THR A 98 -19.14 3.66 -7.51
CA THR A 98 -18.13 2.79 -6.98
C THR A 98 -18.60 1.34 -7.08
N ASP A 99 -17.77 0.49 -7.67
CA ASP A 99 -18.02 -0.94 -7.74
C ASP A 99 -17.33 -1.64 -6.55
N ARG A 100 -17.89 -2.77 -6.13
CA ARG A 100 -17.30 -3.57 -5.07
C ARG A 100 -16.81 -4.89 -5.63
N LYS A 101 -15.52 -5.14 -5.46
CA LYS A 101 -14.89 -6.38 -5.91
C LYS A 101 -14.53 -7.24 -4.70
N SER A 102 -14.59 -8.56 -4.91
CA SER A 102 -14.15 -9.53 -3.92
C SER A 102 -12.65 -9.77 -4.10
N VAL A 103 -11.91 -9.78 -2.98
CA VAL A 103 -10.46 -10.03 -2.97
C VAL A 103 -10.22 -11.29 -2.14
N VAL A 104 -9.67 -12.29 -2.79
CA VAL A 104 -9.36 -13.58 -2.17
C VAL A 104 -7.87 -13.87 -2.22
#